data_973121a591f7b7579b670589e55199d9
#
_entry.id   973121a591f7b7579b670589e55199d9
#
_cell.length_a   1.000
_cell.length_b   1.000
_cell.length_c   1.000
_cell.angle_alpha   90.00
_cell.angle_beta   90.00
_cell.angle_gamma   90.00
#
_symmetry.space_group_name_H-M   'P 1'
#
loop_
_entity.id
_entity.type
_entity.pdbx_description
1 polymer ?
#
loop_
_entity_poly.entity_id
_entity_poly.type
_entity_poly.pdbx_seq_one_letter_code
_entity_poly.pdbx_strand_id
1 'polypeptide(L)'
;MDQFIVSVVRDIQDIAALCRQYDIQIRSVYIGGGTPTCLPIAGQETILQAVAGNFREIEEWTVEAGRPDTAGEEVLALLRRYGVNRISVNPQTMQQRLLDLLGRRHRVEDVFDMFSRCRKMGFSVINMDFIAGLPEQTQADMQENMEIVCQLHPENVTIH
;
A
#
# COMPACT_ATOMS: atom_id res chain seq x y z
N MET A 1 12.13 20.13 6.62
CA MET A 1 11.17 19.34 5.80
C MET A 1 11.87 18.97 4.51
N ASP A 2 11.82 17.72 4.10
CA ASP A 2 12.47 17.23 2.89
C ASP A 2 11.88 17.97 1.68
N GLN A 3 12.73 18.45 0.75
CA GLN A 3 12.30 19.14 -0.47
C GLN A 3 11.31 18.32 -1.30
N PHE A 4 11.47 17.00 -1.28
CA PHE A 4 10.54 16.07 -1.92
C PHE A 4 9.10 16.23 -1.38
N ILE A 5 8.93 16.20 -0.05
CA ILE A 5 7.61 16.34 0.58
C ILE A 5 6.98 17.70 0.26
N VAL A 6 7.78 18.76 0.29
CA VAL A 6 7.32 20.12 -0.07
C VAL A 6 6.82 20.16 -1.51
N SER A 7 7.54 19.53 -2.44
CA SER A 7 7.14 19.47 -3.85
C SER A 7 5.84 18.68 -4.03
N VAL A 8 5.73 17.51 -3.41
CA VAL A 8 4.51 16.68 -3.47
C VAL A 8 3.29 17.44 -2.92
N VAL A 9 3.44 18.14 -1.79
CA VAL A 9 2.36 18.95 -1.21
C VAL A 9 1.94 20.08 -2.15
N ARG A 10 2.91 20.74 -2.78
CA ARG A 10 2.62 21.77 -3.77
C ARG A 10 1.86 21.23 -4.98
N ASP A 11 2.31 20.11 -5.53
CA ASP A 11 1.62 19.44 -6.64
C ASP A 11 0.18 19.07 -6.29
N ILE A 12 -0.06 18.55 -5.07
CA ILE A 12 -1.41 18.27 -4.55
C ILE A 12 -2.26 19.54 -4.54
N GLN A 13 -1.72 20.66 -4.07
CA GLN A 13 -2.43 21.94 -4.00
C GLN A 13 -2.73 22.50 -5.40
N ASP A 14 -1.77 22.41 -6.33
CA ASP A 14 -1.93 22.85 -7.72
C ASP A 14 -3.01 22.04 -8.44
N ILE A 15 -2.99 20.70 -8.30
CA ILE A 15 -4.04 19.81 -8.84
C ILE A 15 -5.40 20.13 -8.21
N ALA A 16 -5.46 20.36 -6.90
CA ALA A 16 -6.72 20.71 -6.23
C ALA A 16 -7.27 22.07 -6.72
N ALA A 17 -6.40 23.04 -7.06
CA ALA A 17 -6.82 24.30 -7.66
C ALA A 17 -7.43 24.07 -9.06
N LEU A 18 -6.80 23.24 -9.90
CA LEU A 18 -7.33 22.86 -11.20
C LEU A 18 -8.68 22.13 -11.09
N CYS A 19 -8.79 21.18 -10.15
CA CYS A 19 -10.04 20.47 -9.89
C CYS A 19 -11.18 21.43 -9.53
N ARG A 20 -10.92 22.42 -8.70
CA ARG A 20 -11.91 23.46 -8.36
C ARG A 20 -12.28 24.33 -9.57
N GLN A 21 -11.27 24.70 -10.39
CA GLN A 21 -11.49 25.52 -11.58
C GLN A 21 -12.38 24.84 -12.63
N TYR A 22 -12.27 23.53 -12.77
CA TYR A 22 -12.97 22.74 -13.80
C TYR A 22 -14.12 21.89 -13.24
N ASP A 23 -14.49 22.08 -11.98
CA ASP A 23 -15.54 21.31 -11.29
C ASP A 23 -15.31 19.80 -11.35
N ILE A 24 -14.04 19.39 -11.14
CA ILE A 24 -13.63 17.98 -11.13
C ILE A 24 -13.64 17.47 -9.69
N GLN A 25 -14.34 16.37 -9.45
CA GLN A 25 -14.34 15.67 -8.18
C GLN A 25 -13.37 14.47 -8.22
N ILE A 26 -12.41 14.46 -7.30
CA ILE A 26 -11.51 13.32 -7.11
C ILE A 26 -12.20 12.32 -6.17
N ARG A 27 -12.46 11.11 -6.67
CA ARG A 27 -13.12 10.03 -5.92
C ARG A 27 -12.15 8.94 -5.48
N SER A 28 -10.99 8.84 -6.13
CA SER A 28 -9.96 7.86 -5.79
C SER A 28 -8.60 8.53 -5.68
N VAL A 29 -7.85 8.12 -4.65
CA VAL A 29 -6.46 8.53 -4.43
C VAL A 29 -5.60 7.28 -4.24
N TYR A 30 -4.48 7.25 -4.93
CA TYR A 30 -3.50 6.17 -4.83
C TYR A 30 -2.12 6.74 -4.49
N ILE A 31 -1.56 6.31 -3.36
CA ILE A 31 -0.20 6.64 -2.95
C ILE A 31 0.66 5.40 -3.14
N GLY A 32 1.45 5.41 -4.18
CA GLY A 32 2.33 4.32 -4.59
C GLY A 32 3.71 4.79 -4.98
N GLY A 33 4.47 3.93 -5.62
CA GLY A 33 5.83 4.17 -6.08
C GLY A 33 6.84 3.20 -5.45
N GLY A 34 8.02 3.67 -5.03
CA GLY A 34 9.03 2.78 -4.47
C GLY A 34 8.57 2.09 -3.19
N THR A 35 8.38 2.83 -2.12
CA THR A 35 7.78 2.34 -0.87
C THR A 35 7.32 3.56 -0.07
N PRO A 36 6.07 3.99 -0.18
CA PRO A 36 5.57 5.19 0.49
C PRO A 36 5.76 5.18 2.00
N THR A 37 5.63 4.01 2.61
CA THR A 37 5.77 3.80 4.06
C THR A 37 7.22 3.90 4.57
N CYS A 38 8.23 4.03 3.69
CA CYS A 38 9.60 4.32 4.09
C CYS A 38 9.84 5.79 4.46
N LEU A 39 8.93 6.70 4.12
CA LEU A 39 9.04 8.09 4.53
C LEU A 39 8.93 8.20 6.06
N PRO A 40 9.63 9.16 6.68
CA PRO A 40 9.40 9.48 8.09
C PRO A 40 7.91 9.76 8.36
N ILE A 41 7.40 9.31 9.51
CA ILE A 41 5.98 9.45 9.88
C ILE A 41 5.47 10.89 9.72
N ALA A 42 6.24 11.89 10.15
CA ALA A 42 5.89 13.29 9.98
C ALA A 42 5.75 13.71 8.51
N GLY A 43 6.54 13.11 7.62
CA GLY A 43 6.46 13.32 6.19
C GLY A 43 5.23 12.67 5.57
N GLN A 44 4.93 11.43 5.97
CA GLN A 44 3.71 10.74 5.58
C GLN A 44 2.47 11.53 6.03
N GLU A 45 2.45 11.97 7.29
CA GLU A 45 1.36 12.78 7.85
C GLU A 45 1.14 14.08 7.08
N THR A 46 2.23 14.76 6.70
CA THR A 46 2.16 16.00 5.91
C THR A 46 1.48 15.77 4.54
N ILE A 47 1.82 14.69 3.85
CA ILE A 47 1.21 14.33 2.56
C ILE A 47 -0.28 13.95 2.76
N LEU A 48 -0.58 13.11 3.73
CA LEU A 48 -1.94 12.68 4.03
C LEU A 48 -2.84 13.88 4.40
N GLN A 49 -2.31 14.81 5.19
CA GLN A 49 -3.01 16.04 5.55
C GLN A 49 -3.29 16.92 4.33
N ALA A 50 -2.32 17.03 3.40
CA ALA A 50 -2.50 17.78 2.18
C ALA A 50 -3.59 17.16 1.30
N VAL A 51 -3.64 15.84 1.17
CA VAL A 51 -4.69 15.14 0.42
C VAL A 51 -6.05 15.35 1.10
N ALA A 52 -6.18 15.04 2.40
CA ALA A 52 -7.44 15.16 3.14
C ALA A 52 -7.99 16.60 3.17
N GLY A 53 -7.10 17.59 3.23
CA GLY A 53 -7.48 19.01 3.25
C GLY A 53 -7.93 19.56 1.89
N ASN A 54 -7.51 18.95 0.79
CA ASN A 54 -7.79 19.46 -0.54
C ASN A 54 -8.87 18.66 -1.30
N PHE A 55 -9.03 17.37 -1.01
CA PHE A 55 -10.00 16.52 -1.68
C PHE A 55 -11.02 16.00 -0.67
N ARG A 56 -12.30 16.18 -0.99
CA ARG A 56 -13.42 15.72 -0.17
C ARG A 56 -14.09 14.52 -0.85
N GLU A 57 -14.75 13.68 -0.06
CA GLU A 57 -15.53 12.57 -0.58
C GLU A 57 -14.69 11.53 -1.37
N ILE A 58 -13.46 11.29 -0.91
CA ILE A 58 -12.62 10.22 -1.45
C ILE A 58 -13.29 8.88 -1.09
N GLU A 59 -13.74 8.14 -2.10
CA GLU A 59 -14.39 6.84 -1.94
C GLU A 59 -13.37 5.72 -1.75
N GLU A 60 -12.27 5.75 -2.53
CA GLU A 60 -11.17 4.83 -2.40
C GLU A 60 -9.86 5.59 -2.18
N TRP A 61 -9.25 5.36 -1.05
CA TRP A 61 -7.91 5.88 -0.76
C TRP A 61 -6.96 4.73 -0.47
N THR A 62 -6.08 4.47 -1.43
CA THR A 62 -5.11 3.38 -1.40
C THR A 62 -3.73 3.88 -1.02
N VAL A 63 -3.04 3.12 -0.17
CA VAL A 63 -1.60 3.29 0.08
C VAL A 63 -0.89 1.96 -0.12
N GLU A 64 0.20 1.97 -0.87
CA GLU A 64 1.10 0.83 -0.95
C GLU A 64 1.93 0.70 0.34
N ALA A 65 1.66 -0.35 1.08
CA ALA A 65 2.46 -0.75 2.23
C ALA A 65 3.41 -1.90 1.85
N GLY A 66 4.07 -1.76 0.73
CA GLY A 66 4.74 -2.80 -0.04
C GLY A 66 5.77 -3.66 0.68
N ARG A 67 6.15 -3.32 1.91
CA ARG A 67 7.07 -4.09 2.74
C ARG A 67 6.57 -4.19 4.16
N PRO A 68 6.48 -5.40 4.75
CA PRO A 68 6.04 -5.60 6.13
C PRO A 68 6.87 -4.84 7.17
N ASP A 69 8.17 -4.66 6.91
CA ASP A 69 9.11 -3.97 7.80
C ASP A 69 8.93 -2.45 7.85
N THR A 70 8.23 -1.84 6.88
CA THR A 70 8.02 -0.39 6.82
C THR A 70 6.64 0.05 7.28
N ALA A 71 5.70 -0.87 7.45
CA ALA A 71 4.31 -0.60 7.82
C ALA A 71 3.99 -1.14 9.22
N GLY A 72 4.63 -0.56 10.23
CA GLY A 72 4.35 -0.84 11.64
C GLY A 72 2.96 -0.32 12.07
N GLU A 73 2.53 -0.67 13.29
CA GLU A 73 1.22 -0.28 13.82
C GLU A 73 0.99 1.23 13.81
N GLU A 74 2.02 2.02 14.12
CA GLU A 74 1.95 3.48 14.13
C GLU A 74 1.64 4.03 12.73
N VAL A 75 2.29 3.50 11.68
CA VAL A 75 2.03 3.87 10.29
C VAL A 75 0.61 3.48 9.89
N LEU A 76 0.19 2.24 10.17
CA LEU A 76 -1.16 1.78 9.84
C LEU A 76 -2.25 2.60 10.56
N ALA A 77 -2.03 2.95 11.83
CA ALA A 77 -2.93 3.82 12.60
C ALA A 77 -2.99 5.24 12.00
N LEU A 78 -1.85 5.79 11.57
CA LEU A 78 -1.79 7.06 10.88
C LEU A 78 -2.62 7.04 9.59
N LEU A 79 -2.43 6.04 8.74
CA LEU A 79 -3.18 5.88 7.49
C LEU A 79 -4.70 5.83 7.77
N ARG A 80 -5.12 5.03 8.75
CA ARG A 80 -6.55 4.91 9.13
C ARG A 80 -7.12 6.23 9.65
N ARG A 81 -6.36 6.98 10.44
CA ARG A 81 -6.78 8.30 10.97
C ARG A 81 -7.12 9.29 9.85
N TYR A 82 -6.43 9.24 8.73
CA TYR A 82 -6.69 10.11 7.58
C TYR A 82 -7.73 9.57 6.60
N GLY A 83 -8.29 8.37 6.85
CA GLY A 83 -9.35 7.82 6.01
C GLY A 83 -8.88 6.87 4.91
N VAL A 84 -7.60 6.49 4.90
CA VAL A 84 -7.11 5.42 4.00
C VAL A 84 -7.92 4.16 4.29
N ASN A 85 -8.62 3.63 3.27
CA ASN A 85 -9.53 2.50 3.41
C ASN A 85 -9.06 1.26 2.64
N ARG A 86 -8.12 1.43 1.72
CA ARG A 86 -7.49 0.35 0.96
C ARG A 86 -5.98 0.33 1.18
N ILE A 87 -5.42 -0.85 1.39
CA ILE A 87 -3.98 -1.03 1.57
C ILE A 87 -3.48 -2.16 0.65
N SER A 88 -2.32 -1.95 0.02
CA SER A 88 -1.68 -3.00 -0.77
C SER A 88 -0.52 -3.60 -0.01
N VAL A 89 -0.60 -4.91 0.22
CA VAL A 89 0.47 -5.75 0.76
C VAL A 89 1.09 -6.49 -0.41
N ASN A 90 2.40 -6.33 -0.62
CA ASN A 90 3.07 -6.83 -1.82
C ASN A 90 4.03 -7.98 -1.48
N PRO A 91 3.52 -9.19 -1.19
CA PRO A 91 4.36 -10.35 -0.91
C PRO A 91 5.24 -10.73 -2.09
N GLN A 92 4.76 -10.57 -3.32
CA GLN A 92 5.32 -11.01 -4.59
C GLN A 92 5.29 -12.53 -4.74
N THR A 93 5.59 -13.27 -3.70
CA THR A 93 5.53 -14.73 -3.56
C THR A 93 5.48 -15.10 -2.08
N MET A 94 4.99 -16.29 -1.78
CA MET A 94 4.98 -16.85 -0.42
C MET A 94 6.01 -17.98 -0.24
N GLN A 95 7.00 -18.07 -1.12
CA GLN A 95 8.13 -18.99 -0.97
C GLN A 95 9.37 -18.23 -0.55
N GLN A 96 9.91 -18.54 0.63
CA GLN A 96 11.09 -17.84 1.19
C GLN A 96 12.29 -17.85 0.25
N ARG A 97 12.56 -18.99 -0.41
CA ARG A 97 13.69 -19.10 -1.37
C ARG A 97 13.57 -18.10 -2.52
N LEU A 98 12.35 -17.82 -2.99
CA LEU A 98 12.13 -16.85 -4.07
C LEU A 98 12.21 -15.42 -3.56
N LEU A 99 11.77 -15.14 -2.33
CA LEU A 99 11.98 -13.85 -1.69
C LEU A 99 13.47 -13.55 -1.52
N ASP A 100 14.25 -14.53 -1.10
CA ASP A 100 15.71 -14.41 -0.96
C ASP A 100 16.37 -14.14 -2.31
N LEU A 101 15.94 -14.86 -3.37
CA LEU A 101 16.41 -14.64 -4.75
C LEU A 101 16.10 -13.23 -5.25
N LEU A 102 14.93 -12.68 -4.91
CA LEU A 102 14.54 -11.31 -5.24
C LEU A 102 15.22 -10.24 -4.37
N GLY A 103 16.07 -10.63 -3.42
CA GLY A 103 16.69 -9.71 -2.47
C GLY A 103 15.69 -9.06 -1.51
N ARG A 104 14.55 -9.68 -1.27
CA ARG A 104 13.58 -9.22 -0.28
C ARG A 104 14.07 -9.59 1.12
N ARG A 105 14.02 -8.64 2.05
CA ARG A 105 14.55 -8.83 3.41
C ARG A 105 13.52 -9.39 4.38
N HIS A 106 12.24 -9.30 4.04
CA HIS A 106 11.15 -9.80 4.89
C HIS A 106 10.97 -11.32 4.73
N ARG A 107 10.41 -11.92 5.74
CA ARG A 107 10.06 -13.34 5.76
C ARG A 107 8.59 -13.53 5.37
N VAL A 108 8.25 -14.75 4.99
CA VAL A 108 6.86 -15.11 4.69
C VAL A 108 5.95 -14.86 5.91
N GLU A 109 6.43 -15.15 7.12
CA GLU A 109 5.71 -14.91 8.37
C GLU A 109 5.36 -13.42 8.56
N ASP A 110 6.27 -12.52 8.16
CA ASP A 110 6.04 -11.07 8.27
C ASP A 110 4.85 -10.62 7.40
N VAL A 111 4.60 -11.31 6.28
CA VAL A 111 3.44 -11.04 5.41
C VAL A 111 2.14 -11.43 6.12
N PHE A 112 2.09 -12.58 6.76
CA PHE A 112 0.92 -13.01 7.54
C PHE A 112 0.64 -12.04 8.70
N ASP A 113 1.68 -11.64 9.42
CA ASP A 113 1.56 -10.69 10.53
C ASP A 113 1.05 -9.33 10.06
N MET A 114 1.59 -8.84 8.95
CA MET A 114 1.15 -7.58 8.36
C MET A 114 -0.31 -7.66 7.89
N PHE A 115 -0.69 -8.71 7.19
CA PHE A 115 -2.07 -8.93 6.74
C PHE A 115 -3.03 -8.94 7.95
N SER A 116 -2.68 -9.69 9.01
CA SER A 116 -3.46 -9.74 10.25
C SER A 116 -3.60 -8.36 10.91
N ARG A 117 -2.51 -7.57 10.96
CA ARG A 117 -2.55 -6.20 11.48
C ARG A 117 -3.46 -5.30 10.65
N CYS A 118 -3.37 -5.37 9.33
CA CYS A 118 -4.26 -4.60 8.45
C CYS A 118 -5.73 -4.95 8.67
N ARG A 119 -6.06 -6.23 8.85
CA ARG A 119 -7.42 -6.67 9.21
C ARG A 119 -7.90 -6.08 10.54
N LYS A 120 -7.07 -6.20 11.58
CA LYS A 120 -7.38 -5.68 12.92
C LYS A 120 -7.56 -4.16 12.93
N MET A 121 -6.81 -3.43 12.10
CA MET A 121 -6.92 -1.99 11.93
C MET A 121 -8.17 -1.56 11.13
N GLY A 122 -8.92 -2.50 10.55
CA GLY A 122 -10.18 -2.24 9.87
C GLY A 122 -10.04 -1.61 8.49
N PHE A 123 -8.98 -1.94 7.74
CA PHE A 123 -8.94 -1.60 6.31
C PHE A 123 -10.04 -2.36 5.58
N SER A 124 -10.84 -1.64 4.79
CA SER A 124 -11.99 -2.21 4.07
C SER A 124 -11.56 -3.11 2.92
N VAL A 125 -10.42 -2.80 2.31
CA VAL A 125 -9.85 -3.55 1.21
C VAL A 125 -8.38 -3.79 1.49
N ILE A 126 -7.97 -5.05 1.50
CA ILE A 126 -6.57 -5.47 1.50
C ILE A 126 -6.30 -6.11 0.14
N ASN A 127 -5.40 -5.51 -0.62
CA ASN A 127 -4.91 -6.06 -1.87
C ASN A 127 -3.61 -6.83 -1.62
N MET A 128 -3.42 -7.95 -2.32
CA MET A 128 -2.16 -8.70 -2.32
C MET A 128 -1.59 -8.78 -3.73
N ASP A 129 -0.33 -8.36 -3.90
CA ASP A 129 0.35 -8.38 -5.19
C ASP A 129 1.29 -9.59 -5.26
N PHE A 130 1.15 -10.36 -6.34
CA PHE A 130 2.01 -11.49 -6.67
C PHE A 130 2.67 -11.31 -8.03
N ILE A 131 3.79 -11.99 -8.24
CA ILE A 131 4.45 -12.07 -9.55
C ILE A 131 4.42 -13.53 -10.02
N ALA A 132 3.93 -13.75 -11.24
CA ALA A 132 4.02 -15.02 -11.93
C ALA A 132 5.22 -15.04 -12.88
N GLY A 133 5.94 -16.14 -12.93
CA GLY A 133 7.13 -16.29 -13.79
C GLY A 133 8.41 -15.71 -13.21
N LEU A 134 8.54 -15.67 -11.89
CA LEU A 134 9.81 -15.38 -11.24
C LEU A 134 10.87 -16.40 -11.63
N PRO A 135 12.16 -16.02 -11.69
CA PRO A 135 13.24 -16.98 -11.86
C PRO A 135 13.12 -18.12 -10.84
N GLU A 136 13.26 -19.36 -11.30
CA GLU A 136 13.13 -20.59 -10.48
C GLU A 136 11.73 -20.87 -9.89
N GLN A 137 10.73 -20.04 -10.20
CA GLN A 137 9.35 -20.28 -9.76
C GLN A 137 8.76 -21.45 -10.54
N THR A 138 8.16 -22.39 -9.81
CA THR A 138 7.44 -23.53 -10.39
C THR A 138 5.92 -23.29 -10.38
N GLN A 139 5.21 -24.12 -11.14
CA GLN A 139 3.74 -24.13 -11.08
C GLN A 139 3.23 -24.48 -9.67
N ALA A 140 3.92 -25.37 -8.95
CA ALA A 140 3.57 -25.74 -7.59
C ALA A 140 3.69 -24.55 -6.62
N ASP A 141 4.74 -23.71 -6.77
CA ASP A 141 4.89 -22.48 -5.98
C ASP A 141 3.72 -21.51 -6.19
N MET A 142 3.27 -21.38 -7.44
CA MET A 142 2.13 -20.50 -7.74
C MET A 142 0.82 -21.06 -7.21
N GLN A 143 0.64 -22.36 -7.26
CA GLN A 143 -0.51 -23.04 -6.66
C GLN A 143 -0.54 -22.81 -5.15
N GLU A 144 0.58 -22.99 -4.45
CA GLU A 144 0.69 -22.72 -3.02
C GLU A 144 0.39 -21.24 -2.67
N ASN A 145 0.87 -20.29 -3.49
CA ASN A 145 0.50 -18.88 -3.35
C ASN A 145 -1.02 -18.71 -3.38
N MET A 146 -1.71 -19.34 -4.31
CA MET A 146 -3.17 -19.21 -4.44
C MET A 146 -3.92 -19.92 -3.31
N GLU A 147 -3.42 -21.04 -2.79
CA GLU A 147 -3.98 -21.70 -1.61
C GLU A 147 -3.90 -20.79 -0.38
N ILE A 148 -2.77 -20.07 -0.18
CA ILE A 148 -2.62 -19.09 0.89
C ILE A 148 -3.56 -17.89 0.69
N VAL A 149 -3.70 -17.39 -0.53
CA VAL A 149 -4.68 -16.35 -0.86
C VAL A 149 -6.10 -16.79 -0.50
N CYS A 150 -6.48 -18.03 -0.84
CA CYS A 150 -7.77 -18.57 -0.48
C CYS A 150 -7.99 -18.72 1.03
N GLN A 151 -6.93 -18.89 1.83
CA GLN A 151 -7.01 -18.94 3.29
C GLN A 151 -7.10 -17.54 3.93
N LEU A 152 -6.39 -16.57 3.38
CA LEU A 152 -6.34 -15.20 3.91
C LEU A 152 -7.58 -14.37 3.54
N HIS A 153 -8.25 -14.71 2.44
CA HIS A 153 -9.41 -13.98 1.92
C HIS A 153 -9.17 -12.47 1.77
N PRO A 154 -8.13 -12.03 1.00
CA PRO A 154 -8.02 -10.62 0.64
C PRO A 154 -9.19 -10.20 -0.25
N GLU A 155 -9.59 -8.92 -0.20
CA GLU A 155 -10.64 -8.40 -1.07
C GLU A 155 -10.18 -8.26 -2.52
N ASN A 156 -8.87 -8.16 -2.74
CA ASN A 156 -8.31 -8.05 -4.08
C ASN A 156 -6.96 -8.75 -4.19
N VAL A 157 -6.68 -9.28 -5.37
CA VAL A 157 -5.40 -9.89 -5.72
C VAL A 157 -4.96 -9.37 -7.08
N THR A 158 -3.71 -8.94 -7.16
CA THR A 158 -3.08 -8.54 -8.42
C THR A 158 -1.97 -9.53 -8.75
N ILE A 159 -1.95 -10.03 -9.98
CA ILE A 159 -0.88 -10.91 -10.48
C ILE A 159 -0.19 -10.21 -11.65
N HIS A 160 1.07 -9.93 -11.48
CA HIS A 160 1.94 -9.35 -12.49
C HIS A 160 2.72 -10.40 -13.27
#